data_79e62c39dd2687a4eb31f5936ce99f3b
#
_entry.id   79e62c39dd2687a4eb31f5936ce99f3b
#
_cell.length_a   1.000
_cell.length_b   1.000
_cell.length_c   1.000
_cell.angle_alpha   90.00
_cell.angle_beta   90.00
_cell.angle_gamma   90.00
#
_symmetry.space_group_name_H-M   'P 1'
#
loop_
_entity.id
_entity.type
_entity.pdbx_description
1 polymer ?
#
loop_
_entity_poly.entity_id
_entity_poly.type
_entity_poly.pdbx_seq_one_letter_code
_entity_poly.pdbx_strand_id
1 'polypeptide(L)'
;MTTLLESRWLPAAGLAVMLVTAVPARAEMTATELAKLAQKPVANLISVPFQNNTNFNIGPQNKTQNILNIQSVIPIELNQEWNLITRTIMLIISQPGLALGQERVNGLGDIQLTGFLSPAVPEGGVIWGAGPIVQLPTHTDNALGNDRWGIGPSVVILHLEKGDPWVYGFLANNVWSVGGSSGSSAYNNFLLQPFLNYNFGGALYLTSSPIMTSNWKSDGWLVPVGGGIGKIFHLGKLPVNSQLSGYYNAVTPNNGRTFSCASRCSSCFRNNSFRTESETGASSSAA
;
A
#
# COMPACT_ATOMS: atom_id res chain seq x y z
N MET A 1 -35.82 56.89 -63.62
CA MET A 1 -34.70 56.13 -64.23
C MET A 1 -33.67 56.03 -63.19
N THR A 2 -33.57 54.91 -62.57
CA THR A 2 -32.93 54.52 -61.34
C THR A 2 -31.54 53.99 -61.62
N THR A 3 -30.54 54.44 -60.93
CA THR A 3 -29.23 53.78 -60.89
C THR A 3 -28.81 53.56 -59.43
N LEU A 4 -28.70 52.30 -59.07
CA LEU A 4 -28.28 51.75 -57.81
C LEU A 4 -26.80 51.99 -57.55
N LEU A 5 -26.44 52.51 -56.39
CA LEU A 5 -25.12 52.58 -55.84
C LEU A 5 -24.94 51.40 -54.89
N GLU A 6 -24.10 50.41 -55.26
CA GLU A 6 -23.67 49.33 -54.37
C GLU A 6 -22.55 49.81 -53.46
N SER A 7 -22.78 49.78 -52.19
CA SER A 7 -21.77 49.98 -51.14
C SER A 7 -21.10 48.66 -50.79
N ARG A 8 -19.81 48.47 -51.17
CA ARG A 8 -18.98 47.33 -50.80
C ARG A 8 -18.44 47.52 -49.39
N TRP A 9 -18.88 46.69 -48.48
CA TRP A 9 -18.30 46.54 -47.13
C TRP A 9 -17.14 45.55 -47.21
N LEU A 10 -15.91 46.01 -46.86
CA LEU A 10 -14.76 45.17 -46.63
C LEU A 10 -14.84 44.64 -45.20
N PRO A 11 -14.67 43.32 -44.95
CA PRO A 11 -14.51 42.84 -43.57
C PRO A 11 -13.08 43.07 -43.12
N ALA A 12 -12.92 43.84 -42.04
CA ALA A 12 -11.65 43.91 -41.30
C ALA A 12 -11.36 42.56 -40.65
N ALA A 13 -10.36 41.85 -41.16
CA ALA A 13 -9.83 40.65 -40.57
C ALA A 13 -9.06 41.02 -39.30
N GLY A 14 -9.71 40.88 -38.16
CA GLY A 14 -9.06 40.97 -36.83
C GLY A 14 -8.16 39.76 -36.61
N LEU A 15 -6.83 40.01 -36.61
CA LEU A 15 -5.82 39.03 -36.24
C LEU A 15 -5.88 38.78 -34.74
N ALA A 16 -6.61 37.75 -34.32
CA ALA A 16 -6.60 37.28 -32.95
C ALA A 16 -5.27 36.54 -32.69
N VAL A 17 -4.32 37.22 -32.06
CA VAL A 17 -3.10 36.61 -31.52
C VAL A 17 -3.53 35.77 -30.31
N MET A 18 -3.67 34.44 -30.49
CA MET A 18 -3.75 33.50 -29.41
C MET A 18 -2.40 33.46 -28.70
N LEU A 19 -2.31 34.12 -27.55
CA LEU A 19 -1.26 33.82 -26.56
C LEU A 19 -1.50 32.39 -26.05
N VAL A 20 -0.80 31.42 -26.65
CA VAL A 20 -0.66 30.09 -26.04
C VAL A 20 0.27 30.28 -24.87
N THR A 21 -0.31 30.46 -23.68
CA THR A 21 0.44 30.32 -22.43
C THR A 21 0.89 28.88 -22.35
N ALA A 22 2.18 28.64 -22.57
CA ALA A 22 2.81 27.36 -22.30
C ALA A 22 2.65 27.05 -20.81
N VAL A 23 1.65 26.24 -20.47
CA VAL A 23 1.57 25.63 -19.15
C VAL A 23 2.81 24.76 -19.03
N PRO A 24 3.70 24.98 -18.02
CA PRO A 24 4.88 24.17 -17.88
C PRO A 24 4.43 22.70 -17.76
N ALA A 25 4.89 21.86 -18.68
CA ALA A 25 4.67 20.43 -18.66
C ALA A 25 5.30 19.90 -17.37
N ARG A 26 4.47 19.65 -16.37
CA ARG A 26 4.88 19.02 -15.12
C ARG A 26 5.41 17.65 -15.49
N ALA A 27 6.67 17.36 -15.22
CA ALA A 27 7.29 16.09 -15.50
C ALA A 27 6.43 14.96 -14.86
N GLU A 28 5.76 14.18 -15.69
CA GLU A 28 5.07 12.98 -15.25
C GLU A 28 6.12 11.98 -14.77
N MET A 29 5.91 11.41 -13.58
CA MET A 29 6.77 10.34 -13.06
C MET A 29 6.77 9.18 -14.06
N THR A 30 7.95 8.64 -14.33
CA THR A 30 8.08 7.47 -15.19
C THR A 30 7.39 6.25 -14.55
N ALA A 31 6.95 5.29 -15.37
CA ALA A 31 6.36 4.05 -14.88
C ALA A 31 7.30 3.30 -13.91
N THR A 32 8.61 3.40 -14.10
CA THR A 32 9.62 2.81 -13.21
C THR A 32 9.71 3.53 -11.87
N GLU A 33 9.61 4.85 -11.82
CA GLU A 33 9.56 5.61 -10.57
C GLU A 33 8.28 5.33 -9.79
N LEU A 34 7.14 5.26 -10.47
CA LEU A 34 5.87 4.84 -9.87
C LEU A 34 5.92 3.41 -9.32
N ALA A 35 6.60 2.48 -10.02
CA ALA A 35 6.81 1.12 -9.56
C ALA A 35 7.53 1.10 -8.21
N LYS A 36 8.60 1.86 -8.08
CA LYS A 36 9.36 1.97 -6.84
C LYS A 36 8.52 2.60 -5.72
N LEU A 37 7.76 3.64 -6.01
CA LEU A 37 6.88 4.29 -5.03
C LEU A 37 5.76 3.37 -4.54
N ALA A 38 5.13 2.62 -5.44
CA ALA A 38 4.05 1.69 -5.10
C ALA A 38 4.50 0.49 -4.24
N GLN A 39 5.81 0.22 -4.20
CA GLN A 39 6.41 -0.85 -3.38
C GLN A 39 6.69 -0.40 -1.94
N LYS A 40 6.57 0.89 -1.62
CA LYS A 40 6.83 1.42 -0.28
C LYS A 40 5.63 1.20 0.65
N PRO A 41 5.82 0.61 1.83
CA PRO A 41 4.79 0.58 2.88
C PRO A 41 4.44 1.97 3.43
N VAL A 42 5.38 2.91 3.32
CA VAL A 42 5.26 4.32 3.72
C VAL A 42 5.69 5.19 2.54
N ALA A 43 4.74 5.70 1.76
CA ALA A 43 5.01 6.56 0.61
C ALA A 43 4.26 7.88 0.76
N ASN A 44 4.84 8.96 0.23
CA ASN A 44 4.13 10.24 0.05
C ASN A 44 3.15 10.15 -1.13
N LEU A 45 2.37 9.07 -1.16
CA LEU A 45 1.45 8.74 -2.24
C LEU A 45 0.23 8.08 -1.62
N ILE A 46 -0.95 8.62 -1.89
CA ILE A 46 -2.20 7.95 -1.51
C ILE A 46 -2.33 6.68 -2.33
N SER A 47 -2.46 5.54 -1.67
CA SER A 47 -2.64 4.26 -2.35
C SER A 47 -3.70 3.41 -1.66
N VAL A 48 -4.42 2.62 -2.46
CA VAL A 48 -5.43 1.67 -1.98
C VAL A 48 -5.12 0.30 -2.58
N PRO A 49 -4.20 -0.48 -1.99
CA PRO A 49 -3.95 -1.86 -2.38
C PRO A 49 -5.10 -2.80 -2.02
N PHE A 50 -5.47 -3.64 -2.98
CA PHE A 50 -6.31 -4.81 -2.79
C PHE A 50 -5.43 -6.03 -2.93
N GLN A 51 -5.21 -6.77 -1.86
CA GLN A 51 -4.38 -7.97 -1.88
C GLN A 51 -5.22 -9.17 -1.48
N ASN A 52 -5.43 -10.09 -2.42
CA ASN A 52 -6.10 -11.36 -2.16
C ASN A 52 -5.08 -12.45 -1.85
N ASN A 53 -5.20 -13.09 -0.70
CA ASN A 53 -4.37 -14.20 -0.28
C ASN A 53 -5.22 -15.47 -0.25
N THR A 54 -4.89 -16.43 -1.09
CA THR A 54 -5.49 -17.78 -1.09
C THR A 54 -4.54 -18.72 -0.37
N ASN A 55 -4.96 -19.25 0.76
CA ASN A 55 -4.20 -20.15 1.61
C ASN A 55 -4.72 -21.58 1.45
N PHE A 56 -3.84 -22.50 1.08
CA PHE A 56 -4.19 -23.89 0.82
C PHE A 56 -3.78 -24.79 1.98
N ASN A 57 -4.40 -25.97 2.03
CA ASN A 57 -4.10 -27.04 2.99
C ASN A 57 -4.21 -26.59 4.45
N ILE A 58 -5.32 -25.93 4.78
CA ILE A 58 -5.61 -25.51 6.14
C ILE A 58 -6.40 -26.60 6.87
N GLY A 59 -5.93 -26.91 8.07
CA GLY A 59 -6.54 -27.89 8.95
C GLY A 59 -6.49 -29.34 8.44
N PRO A 60 -7.06 -30.28 9.20
CA PRO A 60 -6.99 -31.74 8.89
C PRO A 60 -7.64 -32.12 7.55
N GLN A 61 -8.54 -31.29 7.04
CA GLN A 61 -9.30 -31.55 5.81
C GLN A 61 -8.70 -30.87 4.58
N ASN A 62 -7.51 -30.27 4.68
CA ASN A 62 -6.80 -29.58 3.58
C ASN A 62 -7.69 -28.55 2.86
N LYS A 63 -8.46 -27.77 3.61
CA LYS A 63 -9.37 -26.77 3.05
C LYS A 63 -8.63 -25.51 2.60
N THR A 64 -9.34 -24.69 1.81
CA THR A 64 -8.81 -23.41 1.32
C THR A 64 -9.48 -22.25 2.02
N GLN A 65 -8.66 -21.31 2.54
CA GLN A 65 -9.06 -20.00 3.06
C GLN A 65 -8.77 -18.93 2.04
N ASN A 66 -9.62 -17.92 1.97
CA ASN A 66 -9.37 -16.73 1.19
C ASN A 66 -9.45 -15.48 2.08
N ILE A 67 -8.47 -14.58 1.96
CA ILE A 67 -8.39 -13.33 2.69
C ILE A 67 -8.14 -12.20 1.71
N LEU A 68 -9.11 -11.31 1.52
CA LEU A 68 -8.93 -10.07 0.80
C LEU A 68 -8.56 -8.96 1.79
N ASN A 69 -7.36 -8.43 1.67
CA ASN A 69 -6.88 -7.27 2.41
C ASN A 69 -7.14 -6.01 1.58
N ILE A 70 -7.94 -5.11 2.11
CA ILE A 70 -8.10 -3.76 1.58
C ILE A 70 -7.26 -2.86 2.48
N GLN A 71 -6.24 -2.21 1.89
CA GLN A 71 -5.32 -1.37 2.62
C GLN A 71 -5.40 0.06 2.08
N SER A 72 -5.55 1.04 2.94
CA SER A 72 -5.39 2.43 2.55
C SER A 72 -4.13 2.99 3.19
N VAL A 73 -3.31 3.69 2.42
CA VAL A 73 -2.14 4.42 2.89
C VAL A 73 -2.33 5.88 2.52
N ILE A 74 -2.38 6.75 3.52
CA ILE A 74 -2.62 8.18 3.34
C ILE A 74 -1.53 8.95 4.08
N PRO A 75 -0.64 9.63 3.36
CA PRO A 75 0.34 10.54 3.94
C PRO A 75 -0.32 11.87 4.29
N ILE A 76 -0.02 12.38 5.48
CA ILE A 76 -0.45 13.67 6.01
C ILE A 76 0.82 14.44 6.37
N GLU A 77 1.02 15.58 5.75
CA GLU A 77 2.12 16.48 6.07
C GLU A 77 1.82 17.15 7.41
N LEU A 78 2.70 16.97 8.39
CA LEU A 78 2.58 17.66 9.69
C LEU A 78 3.34 18.98 9.68
N ASN A 79 4.54 18.97 9.11
CA ASN A 79 5.39 20.13 8.90
C ASN A 79 6.46 19.83 7.83
N GLN A 80 7.43 20.72 7.62
CA GLN A 80 8.49 20.56 6.61
C GLN A 80 9.44 19.39 6.90
N GLU A 81 9.52 18.92 8.15
CA GLU A 81 10.43 17.87 8.57
C GLU A 81 9.75 16.52 8.74
N TRP A 82 8.44 16.47 9.03
CA TRP A 82 7.73 15.29 9.43
C TRP A 82 6.41 15.05 8.70
N ASN A 83 6.19 13.82 8.32
CA ASN A 83 4.92 13.31 7.80
C ASN A 83 4.32 12.28 8.77
N LEU A 84 3.00 12.29 8.91
CA LEU A 84 2.23 11.20 9.48
C LEU A 84 1.67 10.35 8.35
N ILE A 85 2.09 9.11 8.27
CA ILE A 85 1.59 8.16 7.26
C ILE A 85 0.62 7.22 7.95
N THR A 86 -0.66 7.36 7.64
CA THR A 86 -1.69 6.48 8.18
C THR A 86 -1.88 5.27 7.28
N ARG A 87 -2.00 4.10 7.89
CA ARG A 87 -2.28 2.83 7.22
C ARG A 87 -3.46 2.15 7.89
N THR A 88 -4.51 1.90 7.12
CA THR A 88 -5.67 1.13 7.56
C THR A 88 -5.70 -0.19 6.82
N ILE A 89 -5.87 -1.29 7.52
CA ILE A 89 -6.04 -2.63 6.95
C ILE A 89 -7.39 -3.16 7.37
N MET A 90 -8.22 -3.50 6.38
CA MET A 90 -9.50 -4.16 6.54
C MET A 90 -9.44 -5.53 5.84
N LEU A 91 -9.93 -6.56 6.53
CA LEU A 91 -9.90 -7.94 6.05
C LEU A 91 -11.31 -8.40 5.70
N ILE A 92 -11.50 -8.94 4.50
CA ILE A 92 -12.67 -9.74 4.14
C ILE A 92 -12.21 -11.19 4.06
N ILE A 93 -12.76 -12.03 4.92
CA ILE A 93 -12.26 -13.38 5.18
C ILE A 93 -13.32 -14.40 4.79
N SER A 94 -12.90 -15.44 4.05
CA SER A 94 -13.64 -16.67 3.82
C SER A 94 -12.91 -17.81 4.51
N GLN A 95 -13.29 -18.09 5.78
CA GLN A 95 -12.69 -19.08 6.66
C GLN A 95 -13.39 -20.42 6.48
N PRO A 96 -12.71 -21.49 6.12
CA PRO A 96 -13.31 -22.82 6.12
C PRO A 96 -13.51 -23.34 7.54
N GLY A 97 -14.54 -24.12 7.77
CA GLY A 97 -14.68 -24.85 9.03
C GLY A 97 -13.51 -25.82 9.24
N LEU A 98 -12.89 -25.78 10.41
CA LEU A 98 -11.71 -26.59 10.72
C LEU A 98 -12.06 -27.96 11.32
N ALA A 99 -13.24 -28.11 11.90
CA ALA A 99 -13.75 -29.37 12.43
C ALA A 99 -14.72 -30.04 11.44
N LEU A 100 -14.96 -31.33 11.63
CA LEU A 100 -15.97 -32.10 10.89
C LEU A 100 -17.37 -31.51 11.15
N GLY A 101 -18.13 -31.27 10.10
CA GLY A 101 -19.47 -30.66 10.20
C GLY A 101 -19.50 -29.16 10.40
N GLN A 102 -18.37 -28.52 10.60
CA GLN A 102 -18.30 -27.06 10.69
C GLN A 102 -18.38 -26.43 9.30
N GLU A 103 -19.29 -25.48 9.14
CA GLU A 103 -19.49 -24.74 7.90
C GLU A 103 -18.42 -23.66 7.67
N ARG A 104 -18.37 -23.12 6.46
CA ARG A 104 -17.55 -21.99 6.09
C ARG A 104 -18.17 -20.69 6.61
N VAL A 105 -17.37 -19.84 7.24
CA VAL A 105 -17.78 -18.52 7.70
C VAL A 105 -17.17 -17.45 6.79
N ASN A 106 -18.00 -16.51 6.34
CA ASN A 106 -17.57 -15.36 5.52
C ASN A 106 -17.94 -14.08 6.24
N GLY A 107 -17.02 -13.12 6.27
CA GLY A 107 -17.28 -11.85 6.93
C GLY A 107 -16.05 -10.95 7.01
N LEU A 108 -16.16 -9.92 7.86
CA LEU A 108 -15.08 -9.00 8.15
C LEU A 108 -14.20 -9.56 9.28
N GLY A 109 -12.91 -9.31 9.18
CA GLY A 109 -11.96 -9.49 10.28
C GLY A 109 -11.76 -8.21 11.07
N ASP A 110 -10.81 -8.25 12.00
CA ASP A 110 -10.43 -7.09 12.80
C ASP A 110 -9.69 -6.05 11.96
N ILE A 111 -10.07 -4.79 12.11
CA ILE A 111 -9.42 -3.66 11.45
C ILE A 111 -8.14 -3.30 12.21
N GLN A 112 -7.07 -3.02 11.48
CA GLN A 112 -5.82 -2.50 12.03
C GLN A 112 -5.57 -1.08 11.53
N LEU A 113 -5.24 -0.19 12.45
CA LEU A 113 -4.87 1.20 12.20
C LEU A 113 -3.41 1.40 12.64
N THR A 114 -2.57 1.92 11.75
CA THR A 114 -1.18 2.25 12.07
C THR A 114 -0.91 3.70 11.69
N GLY A 115 -0.25 4.44 12.57
CA GLY A 115 0.25 5.78 12.28
C GLY A 115 1.77 5.77 12.35
N PHE A 116 2.46 6.02 11.22
CA PHE A 116 3.92 6.13 11.18
C PHE A 116 4.31 7.61 11.14
N LEU A 117 5.09 8.05 12.11
CA LEU A 117 5.84 9.29 12.01
C LEU A 117 7.10 9.00 11.18
N SER A 118 7.29 9.73 10.10
CA SER A 118 8.37 9.52 9.12
C SER A 118 8.97 10.87 8.71
N PRO A 119 10.30 10.99 8.54
CA PRO A 119 10.91 12.18 7.99
C PRO A 119 10.34 12.52 6.61
N ALA A 120 10.11 13.81 6.35
CA ALA A 120 9.60 14.28 5.06
C ALA A 120 10.63 14.09 3.94
N VAL A 121 11.91 14.25 4.28
CA VAL A 121 13.03 14.08 3.35
C VAL A 121 13.85 12.85 3.74
N PRO A 122 13.98 11.86 2.84
CA PRO A 122 14.85 10.70 3.07
C PRO A 122 16.32 11.09 3.09
N GLU A 123 17.09 10.52 4.00
CA GLU A 123 18.55 10.68 4.04
C GLU A 123 19.23 9.44 3.47
N GLY A 124 20.17 9.61 2.52
CA GLY A 124 20.97 8.52 1.94
C GLY A 124 20.11 7.39 1.32
N GLY A 125 18.94 7.71 0.76
CA GLY A 125 18.03 6.70 0.21
C GLY A 125 17.29 5.87 1.26
N VAL A 126 17.50 6.12 2.56
CA VAL A 126 16.81 5.41 3.65
C VAL A 126 15.51 6.15 4.01
N ILE A 127 14.41 5.42 4.02
CA ILE A 127 13.09 5.88 4.46
C ILE A 127 12.71 5.04 5.66
N TRP A 128 12.32 5.68 6.74
CA TRP A 128 11.83 4.98 7.91
C TRP A 128 10.60 5.63 8.50
N GLY A 129 9.86 4.87 9.28
CA GLY A 129 8.72 5.36 10.03
C GLY A 129 8.48 4.50 11.25
N ALA A 130 8.08 5.13 12.34
CA ALA A 130 7.73 4.44 13.58
C ALA A 130 6.46 5.04 14.18
N GLY A 131 5.71 4.22 14.91
CA GLY A 131 4.52 4.69 15.58
C GLY A 131 3.61 3.57 16.09
N PRO A 132 2.47 3.92 16.64
CA PRO A 132 1.55 2.94 17.20
C PRO A 132 0.76 2.18 16.12
N ILE A 133 0.44 0.93 16.42
CA ILE A 133 -0.58 0.13 15.75
C ILE A 133 -1.70 -0.20 16.74
N VAL A 134 -2.94 -0.07 16.29
CA VAL A 134 -4.14 -0.41 17.06
C VAL A 134 -4.96 -1.43 16.27
N GLN A 135 -5.38 -2.50 16.93
CA GLN A 135 -6.31 -3.48 16.38
C GLN A 135 -7.68 -3.30 17.05
N LEU A 136 -8.70 -3.17 16.22
CA LEU A 136 -10.08 -2.96 16.63
C LEU A 136 -10.86 -4.28 16.53
N PRO A 137 -11.64 -4.69 17.54
CA PRO A 137 -12.49 -5.89 17.49
C PRO A 137 -13.72 -5.61 16.61
N THR A 138 -13.56 -5.63 15.31
CA THR A 138 -14.60 -5.29 14.32
C THR A 138 -15.07 -6.48 13.49
N HIS A 139 -14.57 -7.67 13.80
CA HIS A 139 -14.97 -8.89 13.11
C HIS A 139 -16.46 -9.18 13.25
N THR A 140 -17.02 -9.83 12.24
CA THR A 140 -18.46 -10.16 12.18
C THR A 140 -18.79 -11.54 12.74
N ASP A 141 -17.77 -12.37 13.02
CA ASP A 141 -17.91 -13.70 13.59
C ASP A 141 -16.63 -14.07 14.36
N ASN A 142 -16.76 -14.80 15.47
CA ASN A 142 -15.65 -15.19 16.35
C ASN A 142 -14.58 -16.06 15.64
N ALA A 143 -14.91 -16.70 14.51
CA ALA A 143 -13.94 -17.42 13.70
C ALA A 143 -13.05 -16.50 12.83
N LEU A 144 -13.36 -15.19 12.75
CA LEU A 144 -12.71 -14.22 11.87
C LEU A 144 -11.85 -13.19 12.62
N GLY A 145 -11.91 -13.14 13.94
CA GLY A 145 -11.19 -12.15 14.74
C GLY A 145 -11.12 -12.49 16.23
N ASN A 146 -10.86 -11.47 17.05
CA ASN A 146 -10.77 -11.59 18.48
C ASN A 146 -11.44 -10.39 19.18
N ASP A 147 -12.34 -10.62 20.15
CA ASP A 147 -13.08 -9.57 20.87
C ASP A 147 -12.23 -8.66 21.77
N ARG A 148 -10.92 -8.66 21.57
CA ARG A 148 -10.00 -7.83 22.34
C ARG A 148 -9.39 -6.75 21.49
N TRP A 149 -9.33 -5.56 22.07
CA TRP A 149 -8.53 -4.47 21.54
C TRP A 149 -7.06 -4.85 21.59
N GLY A 150 -6.31 -4.41 20.59
CA GLY A 150 -4.87 -4.59 20.53
C GLY A 150 -4.17 -3.25 20.35
N ILE A 151 -3.01 -3.11 20.97
CA ILE A 151 -2.13 -1.96 20.78
C ILE A 151 -0.68 -2.41 20.78
N GLY A 152 0.17 -1.69 20.07
CA GLY A 152 1.60 -1.97 20.07
C GLY A 152 2.41 -1.02 19.22
N PRO A 153 3.73 -1.21 19.17
CA PRO A 153 4.63 -0.47 18.29
C PRO A 153 4.65 -1.08 16.88
N SER A 154 4.89 -0.23 15.92
CA SER A 154 5.17 -0.60 14.54
C SER A 154 6.33 0.22 14.01
N VAL A 155 7.22 -0.41 13.24
CA VAL A 155 8.35 0.22 12.60
C VAL A 155 8.46 -0.27 11.17
N VAL A 156 8.88 0.62 10.29
CA VAL A 156 9.23 0.30 8.91
C VAL A 156 10.53 0.99 8.54
N ILE A 157 11.41 0.27 7.88
CA ILE A 157 12.67 0.81 7.33
C ILE A 157 12.82 0.25 5.93
N LEU A 158 13.18 1.10 4.98
CA LEU A 158 13.45 0.67 3.61
C LEU A 158 14.54 1.52 2.97
N HIS A 159 15.28 0.90 2.06
CA HIS A 159 16.21 1.57 1.17
C HIS A 159 15.62 1.68 -0.23
N LEU A 160 15.66 2.90 -0.77
CA LEU A 160 15.25 3.20 -2.12
C LEU A 160 16.05 4.39 -2.64
N GLU A 161 16.90 4.16 -3.61
CA GLU A 161 17.72 5.18 -4.24
C GLU A 161 17.33 5.37 -5.70
N LYS A 162 17.49 6.62 -6.20
CA LYS A 162 17.25 6.93 -7.61
C LYS A 162 18.36 6.30 -8.47
N GLY A 163 17.95 5.51 -9.47
CA GLY A 163 18.90 4.78 -10.32
C GLY A 163 19.19 3.35 -9.87
N ASP A 164 19.14 3.04 -8.57
CA ASP A 164 19.28 1.68 -8.07
C ASP A 164 18.04 0.84 -8.41
N PRO A 165 18.17 -0.36 -9.04
CA PRO A 165 17.05 -1.24 -9.31
C PRO A 165 16.46 -1.89 -8.05
N TRP A 166 17.19 -1.92 -6.94
CA TRP A 166 16.78 -2.57 -5.72
C TRP A 166 15.90 -1.68 -4.83
N VAL A 167 14.88 -2.27 -4.24
CA VAL A 167 14.10 -1.73 -3.13
C VAL A 167 14.00 -2.81 -2.08
N TYR A 168 14.53 -2.58 -0.90
CA TYR A 168 14.55 -3.57 0.17
C TYR A 168 14.35 -2.92 1.54
N GLY A 169 13.88 -3.74 2.47
CA GLY A 169 13.64 -3.29 3.83
C GLY A 169 12.78 -4.27 4.60
N PHE A 170 12.19 -3.80 5.67
CA PHE A 170 11.24 -4.57 6.45
C PHE A 170 10.20 -3.68 7.15
N LEU A 171 9.08 -4.29 7.48
CA LEU A 171 8.08 -3.77 8.40
C LEU A 171 7.97 -4.77 9.55
N ALA A 172 7.99 -4.27 10.78
CA ALA A 172 7.76 -5.09 11.97
C ALA A 172 6.76 -4.42 12.90
N ASN A 173 5.94 -5.20 13.55
CA ASN A 173 5.08 -4.74 14.63
C ASN A 173 4.84 -5.85 15.66
N ASN A 174 4.43 -5.44 16.86
CA ASN A 174 3.95 -6.36 17.87
C ASN A 174 2.69 -5.80 18.51
N VAL A 175 1.63 -6.60 18.58
CA VAL A 175 0.31 -6.18 19.08
C VAL A 175 -0.06 -7.00 20.29
N TRP A 176 -0.22 -6.34 21.42
CA TRP A 176 -0.70 -6.94 22.66
C TRP A 176 -2.20 -6.70 22.82
N SER A 177 -2.94 -7.72 23.27
CA SER A 177 -4.33 -7.53 23.68
C SER A 177 -4.40 -6.78 25.02
N VAL A 178 -5.11 -5.64 25.05
CA VAL A 178 -5.15 -4.72 26.21
C VAL A 178 -6.52 -4.63 26.90
N GLY A 179 -7.58 -5.06 26.26
CA GLY A 179 -8.94 -5.02 26.80
C GLY A 179 -9.93 -5.73 25.90
N GLY A 180 -11.17 -5.91 26.34
CA GLY A 180 -12.25 -6.55 25.57
C GLY A 180 -12.97 -7.64 26.36
N SER A 181 -13.65 -8.55 25.68
CA SER A 181 -14.44 -9.62 26.32
C SER A 181 -13.57 -10.57 27.15
N SER A 182 -14.02 -10.88 28.35
CA SER A 182 -13.35 -11.84 29.22
C SER A 182 -13.37 -13.28 28.69
N GLY A 183 -14.29 -13.59 27.77
CA GLY A 183 -14.39 -14.90 27.10
C GLY A 183 -13.37 -15.13 26.01
N SER A 184 -12.73 -14.08 25.49
CA SER A 184 -11.76 -14.18 24.40
C SER A 184 -10.34 -14.33 24.93
N SER A 185 -9.53 -15.18 24.27
CA SER A 185 -8.14 -15.43 24.63
C SER A 185 -7.29 -14.18 24.41
N ALA A 186 -6.43 -13.89 25.38
CA ALA A 186 -5.43 -12.84 25.23
C ALA A 186 -4.35 -13.26 24.22
N TYR A 187 -3.89 -12.32 23.42
CA TYR A 187 -2.86 -12.54 22.39
C TYR A 187 -1.67 -11.60 22.54
N ASN A 188 -0.56 -12.00 21.98
CA ASN A 188 0.66 -11.21 21.80
C ASN A 188 1.24 -11.56 20.43
N ASN A 189 0.78 -10.82 19.42
CA ASN A 189 1.05 -11.13 18.01
C ASN A 189 2.20 -10.30 17.48
N PHE A 190 3.23 -10.98 17.01
CA PHE A 190 4.36 -10.39 16.31
C PHE A 190 4.22 -10.59 14.81
N LEU A 191 4.58 -9.58 14.05
CA LEU A 191 4.66 -9.62 12.59
C LEU A 191 6.01 -9.04 12.15
N LEU A 192 6.69 -9.76 11.26
CA LEU A 192 7.86 -9.30 10.53
C LEU A 192 7.65 -9.55 9.04
N GLN A 193 7.73 -8.50 8.25
CA GLN A 193 7.60 -8.54 6.80
C GLN A 193 8.86 -7.94 6.16
N PRO A 194 9.93 -8.72 5.92
CA PRO A 194 10.99 -8.29 5.04
C PRO A 194 10.46 -8.20 3.61
N PHE A 195 10.98 -7.28 2.84
CA PHE A 195 10.66 -7.19 1.42
C PHE A 195 11.91 -6.85 0.61
N LEU A 196 11.99 -7.49 -0.55
CA LEU A 196 13.07 -7.33 -1.51
C LEU A 196 12.46 -7.29 -2.90
N ASN A 197 12.70 -6.21 -3.62
CA ASN A 197 12.22 -6.03 -4.97
C ASN A 197 13.39 -5.68 -5.90
N TYR A 198 13.39 -6.27 -7.10
CA TYR A 198 14.29 -5.92 -8.18
C TYR A 198 13.50 -5.39 -9.36
N ASN A 199 13.75 -4.14 -9.73
CA ASN A 199 13.01 -3.43 -10.78
C ASN A 199 13.76 -3.52 -12.11
N PHE A 200 13.13 -4.15 -13.10
CA PHE A 200 13.60 -4.16 -14.48
C PHE A 200 13.14 -2.88 -15.23
N GLY A 201 13.68 -2.67 -16.41
CA GLY A 201 13.12 -1.69 -17.33
C GLY A 201 11.66 -1.98 -17.69
N GLY A 202 10.87 -0.95 -18.03
CA GLY A 202 9.46 -1.12 -18.42
C GLY A 202 8.50 -1.41 -17.28
N ALA A 203 8.84 -1.01 -16.04
CA ALA A 203 8.02 -1.13 -14.82
C ALA A 203 7.67 -2.58 -14.43
N LEU A 204 8.41 -3.55 -14.92
CA LEU A 204 8.37 -4.94 -14.47
C LEU A 204 9.30 -5.10 -13.26
N TYR A 205 8.91 -5.91 -12.27
CA TYR A 205 9.76 -6.20 -11.11
C TYR A 205 9.55 -7.61 -10.57
N LEU A 206 10.62 -8.17 -9.98
CA LEU A 206 10.53 -9.33 -9.10
C LEU A 206 10.35 -8.85 -7.67
N THR A 207 9.64 -9.64 -6.87
CA THR A 207 9.35 -9.30 -5.48
C THR A 207 9.39 -10.52 -4.59
N SER A 208 9.91 -10.35 -3.39
CA SER A 208 9.72 -11.26 -2.26
C SER A 208 9.32 -10.43 -1.05
N SER A 209 8.18 -10.74 -0.46
CA SER A 209 7.63 -9.99 0.68
C SER A 209 6.85 -10.93 1.60
N PRO A 210 7.54 -11.95 2.18
CA PRO A 210 6.92 -12.90 3.07
C PRO A 210 6.44 -12.22 4.36
N ILE A 211 5.27 -12.61 4.85
CA ILE A 211 4.72 -12.12 6.14
C ILE A 211 4.93 -13.22 7.18
N MET A 212 5.97 -13.06 7.98
CA MET A 212 6.26 -13.93 9.12
C MET A 212 5.43 -13.49 10.31
N THR A 213 4.80 -14.41 10.99
CA THR A 213 3.99 -14.11 12.18
C THR A 213 4.26 -15.10 13.29
N SER A 214 4.14 -14.61 14.53
CA SER A 214 4.16 -15.45 15.73
C SER A 214 3.17 -14.92 16.74
N ASN A 215 2.59 -15.81 17.53
CA ASN A 215 1.93 -15.44 18.78
C ASN A 215 2.77 -15.95 19.94
N TRP A 216 3.42 -15.02 20.65
CA TRP A 216 4.30 -15.33 21.78
C TRP A 216 3.65 -16.13 22.93
N LYS A 217 2.32 -16.21 22.93
CA LYS A 217 1.55 -16.99 23.90
C LYS A 217 1.30 -18.44 23.48
N SER A 218 1.50 -18.79 22.21
CA SER A 218 1.19 -20.12 21.66
C SER A 218 2.36 -20.80 20.98
N ASP A 219 3.58 -20.26 21.07
CA ASP A 219 4.83 -20.77 20.47
C ASP A 219 4.74 -21.17 18.99
N GLY A 220 3.77 -20.59 18.29
CA GLY A 220 3.50 -20.89 16.89
C GLY A 220 4.11 -19.87 15.94
N TRP A 221 5.09 -20.29 15.14
CA TRP A 221 5.63 -19.47 14.06
C TRP A 221 5.06 -19.87 12.70
N LEU A 222 4.77 -18.85 11.88
CA LEU A 222 4.51 -18.99 10.46
C LEU A 222 5.64 -18.29 9.71
N VAL A 223 6.41 -19.07 8.93
CA VAL A 223 7.55 -18.54 8.17
C VAL A 223 7.38 -18.91 6.69
N PRO A 224 6.78 -18.02 5.87
CA PRO A 224 6.68 -18.23 4.44
C PRO A 224 8.00 -17.91 3.73
N VAL A 225 8.28 -18.64 2.66
CA VAL A 225 9.41 -18.42 1.74
C VAL A 225 8.86 -18.43 0.32
N GLY A 226 9.21 -17.47 -0.49
CA GLY A 226 8.72 -17.38 -1.86
C GLY A 226 8.87 -15.99 -2.45
N GLY A 227 8.18 -15.77 -3.55
CA GLY A 227 8.23 -14.49 -4.25
C GLY A 227 7.25 -14.44 -5.41
N GLY A 228 7.38 -13.43 -6.23
CA GLY A 228 6.48 -13.19 -7.34
C GLY A 228 7.00 -12.18 -8.33
N ILE A 229 6.12 -11.85 -9.24
CA ILE A 229 6.36 -10.88 -10.31
C ILE A 229 5.26 -9.82 -10.28
N GLY A 230 5.62 -8.58 -10.54
CA GLY A 230 4.67 -7.50 -10.65
C GLY A 230 5.00 -6.57 -11.80
N LYS A 231 3.98 -5.85 -12.25
CA LYS A 231 4.11 -4.84 -13.31
C LYS A 231 3.19 -3.67 -13.02
N ILE A 232 3.68 -2.46 -13.26
CA ILE A 232 2.86 -1.26 -13.28
C ILE A 232 2.50 -0.90 -14.71
N PHE A 233 1.24 -0.60 -14.91
CA PHE A 233 0.69 -0.11 -16.17
C PHE A 233 -0.28 1.03 -15.90
N HIS A 234 -0.65 1.77 -16.93
CA HIS A 234 -1.63 2.86 -16.82
C HIS A 234 -2.97 2.43 -17.39
N LEU A 235 -4.03 2.63 -16.61
CA LEU A 235 -5.41 2.53 -17.06
C LEU A 235 -5.94 3.96 -17.25
N GLY A 236 -5.80 4.49 -18.46
CA GLY A 236 -5.96 5.92 -18.70
C GLY A 236 -4.89 6.73 -17.98
N LYS A 237 -5.29 7.62 -17.06
CA LYS A 237 -4.38 8.42 -16.22
C LYS A 237 -4.04 7.75 -14.87
N LEU A 238 -4.69 6.63 -14.54
CA LEU A 238 -4.51 5.96 -13.26
C LEU A 238 -3.39 4.92 -13.36
N PRO A 239 -2.30 5.05 -12.58
CA PRO A 239 -1.30 4.00 -12.46
C PRO A 239 -1.83 2.85 -11.63
N VAL A 240 -1.75 1.64 -12.18
CA VAL A 240 -2.20 0.40 -11.55
C VAL A 240 -1.01 -0.55 -11.41
N ASN A 241 -0.77 -1.01 -10.19
CA ASN A 241 0.22 -2.04 -9.89
C ASN A 241 -0.49 -3.39 -9.79
N SER A 242 -0.08 -4.37 -10.59
CA SER A 242 -0.55 -5.75 -10.52
C SER A 242 0.61 -6.67 -10.17
N GLN A 243 0.40 -7.56 -9.18
CA GLN A 243 1.42 -8.48 -8.67
C GLN A 243 0.80 -9.85 -8.43
N LEU A 244 1.54 -10.90 -8.74
CA LEU A 244 1.24 -12.29 -8.41
C LEU A 244 2.44 -12.91 -7.71
N SER A 245 2.18 -13.58 -6.57
CA SER A 245 3.24 -14.17 -5.75
C SER A 245 2.80 -15.52 -5.17
N GLY A 246 3.75 -16.42 -5.00
CA GLY A 246 3.55 -17.72 -4.36
C GLY A 246 4.51 -17.90 -3.19
N TYR A 247 4.01 -18.47 -2.08
CA TYR A 247 4.79 -18.71 -0.86
C TYR A 247 4.55 -20.13 -0.34
N TYR A 248 5.64 -20.81 -0.01
CA TYR A 248 5.62 -22.05 0.76
C TYR A 248 5.93 -21.71 2.22
N ASN A 249 5.13 -22.23 3.14
CA ASN A 249 5.35 -22.00 4.57
C ASN A 249 6.33 -23.05 5.10
N ALA A 250 7.60 -22.65 5.24
CA ALA A 250 8.68 -23.52 5.71
C ALA A 250 8.49 -23.90 7.19
N VAL A 251 7.88 -23.00 7.99
CA VAL A 251 7.47 -23.27 9.35
C VAL A 251 5.99 -22.92 9.48
N THR A 252 5.22 -23.81 10.07
CA THR A 252 3.79 -23.62 10.32
C THR A 252 3.42 -24.09 11.72
N PRO A 253 2.49 -23.41 12.40
CA PRO A 253 1.84 -24.00 13.58
C PRO A 253 1.13 -25.29 13.19
N ASN A 254 0.82 -26.13 14.20
CA ASN A 254 0.01 -27.35 14.00
C ASN A 254 -1.30 -27.01 13.27
N ASN A 255 -1.62 -27.77 12.20
CA ASN A 255 -2.76 -27.55 11.30
C ASN A 255 -2.73 -26.22 10.53
N GLY A 256 -1.57 -25.55 10.43
CA GLY A 256 -1.41 -24.32 9.66
C GLY A 256 -1.41 -24.57 8.14
N ARG A 257 -1.50 -23.47 7.40
CA ARG A 257 -1.47 -23.49 5.93
C ARG A 257 -0.09 -23.91 5.42
N THR A 258 -0.04 -24.77 4.40
CA THR A 258 1.24 -25.21 3.79
C THR A 258 1.68 -24.29 2.66
N PHE A 259 0.74 -23.81 1.84
CA PHE A 259 1.03 -22.97 0.69
C PHE A 259 0.07 -21.78 0.61
N SER A 260 0.57 -20.65 0.14
CA SER A 260 -0.21 -19.44 -0.07
C SER A 260 0.09 -18.84 -1.44
N CYS A 261 -0.96 -18.42 -2.15
CA CYS A 261 -0.86 -17.59 -3.35
C CYS A 261 -1.43 -16.20 -3.05
N ALA A 262 -0.67 -15.17 -3.36
CA ALA A 262 -1.10 -13.79 -3.17
C ALA A 262 -1.18 -13.07 -4.51
N SER A 263 -2.33 -12.47 -4.80
CA SER A 263 -2.49 -11.50 -5.88
C SER A 263 -2.74 -10.12 -5.30
N ARG A 264 -2.04 -9.12 -5.80
CA ARG A 264 -2.20 -7.73 -5.38
C ARG A 264 -2.51 -6.86 -6.58
N CYS A 265 -3.52 -6.02 -6.43
CA CYS A 265 -3.80 -4.92 -7.33
C CYS A 265 -3.88 -3.64 -6.51
N SER A 266 -3.17 -2.60 -6.89
CA SER A 266 -3.23 -1.31 -6.20
C SER A 266 -3.27 -0.17 -7.20
N SER A 267 -4.13 0.80 -6.92
CA SER A 267 -4.12 2.10 -7.58
C SER A 267 -3.39 3.10 -6.71
N CYS A 268 -2.58 3.96 -7.34
CA CYS A 268 -1.82 4.98 -6.65
C CYS A 268 -2.28 6.36 -7.12
N PHE A 269 -2.58 7.26 -6.18
CA PHE A 269 -2.98 8.63 -6.46
C PHE A 269 -1.90 9.58 -5.97
N ARG A 270 -1.50 10.54 -6.82
CA ARG A 270 -0.56 11.58 -6.39
C ARG A 270 -1.24 12.51 -5.40
N ASN A 271 -0.66 12.69 -4.23
CA ASN A 271 -1.09 13.73 -3.29
C ASN A 271 -0.58 15.08 -3.80
N ASN A 272 -1.50 15.97 -4.23
CA ASN A 272 -1.15 17.31 -4.73
C ASN A 272 -0.81 18.31 -3.61
N SER A 273 -0.95 17.95 -2.34
CA SER A 273 -0.62 18.80 -1.20
C SER A 273 0.88 18.95 -0.97
N PHE A 274 1.72 18.05 -1.50
CA PHE A 274 3.18 18.19 -1.43
C PHE A 274 3.68 19.14 -2.52
N ARG A 275 3.54 20.45 -2.30
CA ARG A 275 4.23 21.49 -3.06
C ARG A 275 5.70 21.46 -2.64
N THR A 276 6.59 21.08 -3.52
CA THR A 276 8.02 21.34 -3.35
C THR A 276 8.24 22.83 -3.46
N GLU A 277 8.56 23.51 -2.35
CA GLU A 277 9.01 24.90 -2.27
C GLU A 277 10.40 25.12 -2.87
N SER A 278 10.84 24.33 -3.84
CA SER A 278 12.14 24.51 -4.49
C SER A 278 12.15 25.58 -5.60
N GLU A 279 11.08 26.35 -5.81
CA GLU A 279 11.00 27.35 -6.89
C GLU A 279 10.85 28.81 -6.44
N THR A 280 10.90 29.13 -5.14
CA THR A 280 10.83 30.54 -4.70
C THR A 280 12.18 31.17 -4.36
N GLY A 281 13.30 30.48 -4.55
CA GLY A 281 14.65 30.97 -4.24
C GLY A 281 15.43 31.67 -5.36
N ALA A 282 14.89 31.82 -6.56
CA ALA A 282 15.66 32.29 -7.73
C ALA A 282 15.14 33.59 -8.37
N SER A 283 14.63 34.53 -7.60
CA SER A 283 14.32 35.85 -8.15
C SER A 283 14.51 37.03 -7.16
N SER A 284 15.68 37.11 -6.53
CA SER A 284 16.05 38.28 -5.73
C SER A 284 17.57 38.45 -5.68
N SER A 285 18.20 38.63 -6.85
CA SER A 285 19.49 39.30 -6.93
C SER A 285 19.77 39.78 -8.37
N ALA A 286 19.06 40.80 -8.80
CA ALA A 286 19.46 41.69 -9.90
C ALA A 286 18.71 43.00 -9.76
N ALA A 287 19.24 43.90 -8.95
CA ALA A 287 19.09 45.36 -9.02
C ALA A 287 20.28 46.02 -8.33
#